data_93b82a76144412c43354039698b601e6
#
_entry.id   93b82a76144412c43354039698b601e6
#
_cell.length_a   1.000
_cell.length_b   1.000
_cell.length_c   1.000
_cell.angle_alpha   90.00
_cell.angle_beta   90.00
_cell.angle_gamma   90.00
#
_symmetry.space_group_name_H-M   'P 1'
#
loop_
_entity.id
_entity.type
_entity.pdbx_description
1 polymer ?
#
loop_
_entity_poly.entity_id
_entity_poly.type
_entity_poly.pdbx_seq_one_letter_code
_entity_poly.pdbx_strand_id
1 'polypeptide(L)'
;MRHIVLIVGTLTGGPIAGGSILAVLNIYRFLLGGIGAFPSFIASILLFIVLLLTYKFFNRSSNHIKITLAIFYSLTYGFGWIPFFLASVTNEADYIPHIIVYELCTMIGTILILYLLHILQMQVRLQNELMNAEKFHLIGEMAASISHEIRNPLTATKGFLQLLQSDTCSEKERKLYIDIAINGIEQANHVLTDYLTFAKPSIEKEQKLQVEEELLHALSLITPLANLANVRINYIKQSTSFFIAGEKQKLNQCLLNIFKNCIEAMPTGGDLILTLVPDHKHIQLYIKDTGVGMDQEQIKRLGSPFYSTKEKGTGLGMMVVFSVIQAMDGKIDIISEKGTGTTFLLTFPLIQKT
;
A
#
# COMPACT_ATOMS: atom_id res chain seq x y z
N MET A 1 -21.83 -27.76 -14.48
CA MET A 1 -21.19 -26.45 -14.15
C MET A 1 -20.36 -26.42 -12.88
N ARG A 2 -20.48 -27.39 -11.95
CA ARG A 2 -19.73 -27.37 -10.66
C ARG A 2 -18.21 -27.48 -10.81
N HIS A 3 -17.74 -28.27 -11.78
CA HIS A 3 -16.30 -28.44 -12.04
C HIS A 3 -15.63 -27.15 -12.55
N ILE A 4 -16.36 -26.23 -13.18
CA ILE A 4 -15.81 -24.93 -13.58
C ILE A 4 -15.32 -24.16 -12.34
N VAL A 5 -16.13 -24.14 -11.28
CA VAL A 5 -15.77 -23.49 -10.01
C VAL A 5 -14.56 -24.17 -9.38
N LEU A 6 -14.47 -25.50 -9.45
CA LEU A 6 -13.33 -26.27 -8.95
C LEU A 6 -12.07 -25.97 -9.77
N ILE A 7 -12.14 -25.98 -11.11
CA ILE A 7 -11.02 -25.67 -12.00
C ILE A 7 -10.50 -24.25 -11.72
N VAL A 8 -11.39 -23.27 -11.85
CA VAL A 8 -11.01 -21.86 -11.68
C VAL A 8 -10.52 -21.59 -10.26
N GLY A 9 -11.25 -22.03 -9.24
CA GLY A 9 -10.88 -21.80 -7.85
C GLY A 9 -9.54 -22.45 -7.45
N THR A 10 -9.23 -23.65 -7.99
CA THR A 10 -7.94 -24.30 -7.74
C THR A 10 -6.80 -23.57 -8.47
N LEU A 11 -7.01 -23.20 -9.74
CA LEU A 11 -5.97 -22.59 -10.57
C LEU A 11 -5.65 -21.14 -10.15
N THR A 12 -6.63 -20.40 -9.64
CA THR A 12 -6.45 -18.99 -9.23
C THR A 12 -6.24 -18.82 -7.73
N GLY A 13 -7.00 -19.56 -6.90
CA GLY A 13 -6.94 -19.48 -5.44
C GLY A 13 -5.96 -20.45 -4.79
N GLY A 14 -5.36 -21.35 -5.58
CA GLY A 14 -4.38 -22.32 -5.12
C GLY A 14 -4.98 -23.61 -4.52
N PRO A 15 -4.10 -24.54 -4.09
CA PRO A 15 -4.50 -25.87 -3.60
C PRO A 15 -5.48 -25.86 -2.41
N ILE A 16 -5.30 -24.92 -1.48
CA ILE A 16 -6.14 -24.81 -0.28
C ILE A 16 -7.57 -24.39 -0.65
N ALA A 17 -7.70 -23.35 -1.49
CA ALA A 17 -9.00 -22.88 -1.99
C ALA A 17 -9.68 -23.98 -2.81
N GLY A 18 -8.95 -24.68 -3.68
CA GLY A 18 -9.46 -25.82 -4.44
C GLY A 18 -9.98 -26.95 -3.56
N GLY A 19 -9.26 -27.30 -2.49
CA GLY A 19 -9.67 -28.33 -1.52
C GLY A 19 -10.95 -27.93 -0.77
N SER A 20 -11.08 -26.68 -0.36
CA SER A 20 -12.29 -26.15 0.28
C SER A 20 -13.50 -26.22 -0.66
N ILE A 21 -13.32 -25.80 -1.92
CA ILE A 21 -14.35 -25.86 -2.95
C ILE A 21 -14.77 -27.31 -3.22
N LEU A 22 -13.81 -28.24 -3.35
CA LEU A 22 -14.07 -29.65 -3.55
C LEU A 22 -14.94 -30.23 -2.41
N ALA A 23 -14.59 -29.92 -1.16
CA ALA A 23 -15.35 -30.37 0.01
C ALA A 23 -16.80 -29.86 -0.03
N VAL A 24 -17.00 -28.57 -0.23
CA VAL A 24 -18.33 -27.94 -0.28
C VAL A 24 -19.16 -28.52 -1.42
N LEU A 25 -18.60 -28.67 -2.61
CA LEU A 25 -19.30 -29.21 -3.78
C LEU A 25 -19.75 -30.66 -3.56
N ASN A 26 -18.90 -31.48 -2.93
CA ASN A 26 -19.24 -32.87 -2.67
C ASN A 26 -20.26 -33.03 -1.53
N ILE A 27 -20.13 -32.28 -0.43
CA ILE A 27 -21.12 -32.25 0.65
C ILE A 27 -22.50 -31.86 0.07
N TYR A 28 -22.56 -30.76 -0.68
CA TYR A 28 -23.80 -30.34 -1.32
C TYR A 28 -24.37 -31.38 -2.26
N ARG A 29 -23.52 -32.10 -3.02
CA ARG A 29 -23.96 -33.15 -3.94
C ARG A 29 -24.54 -34.36 -3.21
N PHE A 30 -23.93 -34.77 -2.08
CA PHE A 30 -24.46 -35.87 -1.25
C PHE A 30 -25.78 -35.49 -0.58
N LEU A 31 -25.96 -34.25 -0.14
CA LEU A 31 -27.22 -33.76 0.43
C LEU A 31 -28.39 -33.80 -0.58
N LEU A 32 -28.12 -33.53 -1.86
CA LEU A 32 -29.12 -33.62 -2.93
C LEU A 32 -29.48 -35.09 -3.27
N GLY A 33 -28.62 -36.04 -2.94
CA GLY A 33 -28.83 -37.48 -3.19
C GLY A 33 -28.84 -37.85 -4.67
N GLY A 34 -29.36 -39.03 -4.96
CA GLY A 34 -29.51 -39.61 -6.31
C GLY A 34 -28.31 -40.44 -6.76
N ILE A 35 -28.56 -41.33 -7.76
CA ILE A 35 -27.62 -42.35 -8.27
C ILE A 35 -26.28 -41.74 -8.75
N GLY A 36 -26.29 -40.50 -9.23
CA GLY A 36 -25.09 -39.82 -9.72
C GLY A 36 -24.20 -39.18 -8.62
N ALA A 37 -24.48 -39.34 -7.33
CA ALA A 37 -23.67 -38.71 -6.27
C ALA A 37 -22.27 -39.34 -6.19
N PHE A 38 -22.19 -40.66 -6.16
CA PHE A 38 -20.93 -41.39 -6.05
C PHE A 38 -20.00 -41.22 -7.28
N PRO A 39 -20.50 -41.39 -8.52
CA PRO A 39 -19.69 -41.06 -9.72
C PRO A 39 -19.17 -39.62 -9.76
N SER A 40 -20.01 -38.65 -9.39
CA SER A 40 -19.59 -37.22 -9.32
C SER A 40 -18.49 -37.00 -8.30
N PHE A 41 -18.53 -37.69 -7.17
CA PHE A 41 -17.49 -37.62 -6.14
C PHE A 41 -16.14 -38.12 -6.68
N ILE A 42 -16.12 -39.30 -7.32
CA ILE A 42 -14.90 -39.87 -7.90
C ILE A 42 -14.34 -38.93 -8.99
N ALA A 43 -15.17 -38.48 -9.92
CA ALA A 43 -14.76 -37.61 -11.01
C ALA A 43 -14.18 -36.27 -10.50
N SER A 44 -14.79 -35.69 -9.47
CA SER A 44 -14.29 -34.42 -8.88
C SER A 44 -12.96 -34.60 -8.15
N ILE A 45 -12.73 -35.72 -7.47
CA ILE A 45 -11.44 -36.03 -6.83
C ILE A 45 -10.35 -36.25 -7.89
N LEU A 46 -10.63 -37.03 -8.93
CA LEU A 46 -9.66 -37.26 -10.02
C LEU A 46 -9.27 -35.94 -10.71
N LEU A 47 -10.25 -35.11 -11.02
CA LEU A 47 -9.99 -33.78 -11.57
C LEU A 47 -9.13 -32.93 -10.61
N PHE A 48 -9.44 -32.93 -9.33
CA PHE A 48 -8.66 -32.15 -8.34
C PHE A 48 -7.21 -32.63 -8.25
N ILE A 49 -6.97 -33.96 -8.27
CA ILE A 49 -5.60 -34.50 -8.31
C ILE A 49 -4.85 -34.01 -9.55
N VAL A 50 -5.49 -34.07 -10.74
CA VAL A 50 -4.88 -33.55 -11.97
C VAL A 50 -4.55 -32.06 -11.87
N LEU A 51 -5.47 -31.27 -11.31
CA LEU A 51 -5.25 -29.82 -11.08
C LEU A 51 -4.07 -29.58 -10.12
N LEU A 52 -3.94 -30.34 -9.05
CA LEU A 52 -2.82 -30.23 -8.10
C LEU A 52 -1.47 -30.53 -8.78
N LEU A 53 -1.41 -31.62 -9.54
CA LEU A 53 -0.18 -32.02 -10.25
C LEU A 53 0.27 -30.98 -11.30
N THR A 54 -0.70 -30.33 -11.93
CA THR A 54 -0.43 -29.37 -13.02
C THR A 54 -0.42 -27.92 -12.56
N TYR A 55 -0.78 -27.61 -11.32
CA TYR A 55 -0.91 -26.24 -10.78
C TYR A 55 0.33 -25.36 -11.00
N LYS A 56 1.52 -25.88 -10.65
CA LYS A 56 2.77 -25.12 -10.81
C LYS A 56 3.10 -24.86 -12.27
N PHE A 57 2.82 -25.84 -13.15
CA PHE A 57 3.04 -25.72 -14.59
C PHE A 57 2.06 -24.71 -15.19
N PHE A 58 0.77 -24.78 -14.83
CA PHE A 58 -0.26 -23.85 -15.28
C PHE A 58 0.13 -22.39 -14.97
N ASN A 59 0.54 -22.10 -13.73
CA ASN A 59 0.88 -20.74 -13.33
C ASN A 59 2.11 -20.15 -14.06
N ARG A 60 3.03 -21.01 -14.49
CA ARG A 60 4.25 -20.60 -15.24
C ARG A 60 4.06 -20.55 -16.76
N SER A 61 2.96 -21.09 -17.25
CA SER A 61 2.70 -21.23 -18.68
C SER A 61 2.17 -19.96 -19.33
N SER A 62 2.37 -19.85 -20.65
CA SER A 62 1.77 -18.79 -21.47
C SER A 62 0.26 -18.92 -21.55
N ASN A 63 -0.44 -17.83 -21.92
CA ASN A 63 -1.90 -17.80 -21.97
C ASN A 63 -2.51 -18.84 -22.92
N HIS A 64 -1.86 -19.11 -24.04
CA HIS A 64 -2.31 -20.17 -24.96
C HIS A 64 -2.29 -21.55 -24.32
N ILE A 65 -1.23 -21.88 -23.60
CA ILE A 65 -1.12 -23.16 -22.88
C ILE A 65 -2.15 -23.23 -21.75
N LYS A 66 -2.41 -22.13 -21.05
CA LYS A 66 -3.44 -22.06 -20.01
C LYS A 66 -4.84 -22.37 -20.55
N ILE A 67 -5.20 -21.84 -21.70
CA ILE A 67 -6.49 -22.13 -22.37
C ILE A 67 -6.55 -23.59 -22.78
N THR A 68 -5.51 -24.12 -23.39
CA THR A 68 -5.44 -25.54 -23.79
C THR A 68 -5.60 -26.47 -22.60
N LEU A 69 -4.91 -26.19 -21.50
CA LEU A 69 -5.05 -26.97 -20.25
C LEU A 69 -6.45 -26.87 -19.67
N ALA A 70 -7.08 -25.70 -19.69
CA ALA A 70 -8.44 -25.55 -19.20
C ALA A 70 -9.48 -26.35 -20.00
N ILE A 71 -9.31 -26.40 -21.31
CA ILE A 71 -10.10 -27.27 -22.19
C ILE A 71 -9.87 -28.75 -21.82
N PHE A 72 -8.61 -29.15 -21.65
CA PHE A 72 -8.26 -30.50 -21.23
C PHE A 72 -8.90 -30.90 -19.89
N TYR A 73 -8.88 -30.01 -18.89
CA TYR A 73 -9.51 -30.28 -17.59
C TYR A 73 -11.03 -30.39 -17.69
N SER A 74 -11.68 -29.58 -18.52
CA SER A 74 -13.11 -29.69 -18.78
C SER A 74 -13.47 -31.04 -19.37
N LEU A 75 -12.71 -31.51 -20.38
CA LEU A 75 -12.92 -32.79 -21.03
C LEU A 75 -12.67 -33.98 -20.09
N THR A 76 -11.62 -33.92 -19.27
CA THR A 76 -11.31 -35.02 -18.30
C THR A 76 -12.44 -35.28 -17.31
N TYR A 77 -13.15 -34.23 -16.88
CA TYR A 77 -14.30 -34.38 -16.02
C TYR A 77 -15.46 -35.07 -16.74
N GLY A 78 -15.75 -34.67 -17.96
CA GLY A 78 -16.81 -35.28 -18.78
C GLY A 78 -16.56 -36.76 -19.09
N PHE A 79 -15.36 -37.11 -19.51
CA PHE A 79 -14.96 -38.48 -19.75
C PHE A 79 -15.05 -39.35 -18.50
N GLY A 80 -14.75 -38.82 -17.31
CA GLY A 80 -14.89 -39.53 -16.04
C GLY A 80 -16.34 -39.90 -15.69
N TRP A 81 -17.32 -39.18 -16.23
CA TRP A 81 -18.74 -39.43 -16.00
C TRP A 81 -19.38 -40.45 -16.97
N ILE A 82 -18.88 -40.53 -18.21
CA ILE A 82 -19.45 -41.32 -19.29
C ILE A 82 -19.63 -42.81 -18.92
N PRO A 83 -18.66 -43.56 -18.35
CA PRO A 83 -18.80 -44.96 -18.02
C PRO A 83 -19.95 -45.24 -17.01
N PHE A 84 -20.11 -44.37 -16.03
CA PHE A 84 -21.15 -44.51 -15.02
C PHE A 84 -22.54 -44.18 -15.56
N PHE A 85 -22.58 -43.28 -16.52
CA PHE A 85 -23.80 -42.86 -17.17
C PHE A 85 -24.31 -43.98 -18.12
N LEU A 86 -23.43 -44.53 -18.94
CA LEU A 86 -23.76 -45.66 -19.86
C LEU A 86 -24.25 -46.88 -19.10
N ALA A 87 -23.71 -47.17 -17.91
CA ALA A 87 -24.13 -48.27 -17.07
C ALA A 87 -25.54 -48.10 -16.45
N SER A 88 -26.06 -46.88 -16.39
CA SER A 88 -27.33 -46.53 -15.74
C SER A 88 -28.51 -46.32 -16.70
N VAL A 89 -28.28 -46.34 -18.00
CA VAL A 89 -29.28 -45.94 -19.01
C VAL A 89 -29.59 -47.09 -19.95
N THR A 90 -30.87 -47.38 -20.11
CA THR A 90 -31.39 -48.46 -20.98
C THR A 90 -31.59 -48.05 -22.46
N ASN A 91 -31.60 -46.74 -22.76
CA ASN A 91 -31.71 -46.16 -24.13
C ASN A 91 -30.61 -45.14 -24.38
N GLU A 92 -29.49 -45.55 -24.99
CA GLU A 92 -28.28 -44.76 -25.18
C GLU A 92 -28.45 -43.57 -26.16
N ALA A 93 -29.31 -43.73 -27.18
CA ALA A 93 -29.42 -42.79 -28.29
C ALA A 93 -29.96 -41.37 -27.90
N ASP A 94 -30.84 -41.29 -26.91
CA ASP A 94 -31.51 -40.06 -26.52
C ASP A 94 -30.65 -39.14 -25.66
N TYR A 95 -29.57 -39.63 -25.03
CA TYR A 95 -28.76 -38.86 -24.09
C TYR A 95 -27.44 -38.34 -24.66
N ILE A 96 -26.94 -38.87 -25.76
CA ILE A 96 -25.71 -38.44 -26.41
C ILE A 96 -25.75 -36.95 -26.74
N PRO A 97 -26.82 -36.36 -27.33
CA PRO A 97 -26.90 -34.95 -27.62
C PRO A 97 -26.80 -34.07 -26.34
N HIS A 98 -27.42 -34.53 -25.24
CA HIS A 98 -27.39 -33.80 -23.97
C HIS A 98 -26.01 -33.77 -23.33
N ILE A 99 -25.23 -34.84 -23.44
CA ILE A 99 -23.84 -34.93 -22.98
C ILE A 99 -22.96 -33.96 -23.78
N ILE A 100 -23.09 -33.96 -25.11
CA ILE A 100 -22.33 -33.07 -26.01
C ILE A 100 -22.62 -31.60 -25.69
N VAL A 101 -23.90 -31.23 -25.57
CA VAL A 101 -24.29 -29.86 -25.22
C VAL A 101 -23.74 -29.47 -23.85
N TYR A 102 -23.81 -30.36 -22.86
CA TYR A 102 -23.27 -30.12 -21.53
C TYR A 102 -21.76 -29.86 -21.57
N GLU A 103 -20.98 -30.68 -22.27
CA GLU A 103 -19.53 -30.51 -22.41
C GLU A 103 -19.17 -29.22 -23.17
N LEU A 104 -19.88 -28.90 -24.25
CA LEU A 104 -19.68 -27.64 -24.96
C LEU A 104 -19.96 -26.43 -24.07
N CYS A 105 -21.05 -26.43 -23.31
CA CYS A 105 -21.39 -25.36 -22.39
C CYS A 105 -20.34 -25.17 -21.28
N THR A 106 -19.80 -26.29 -20.76
CA THR A 106 -18.79 -26.23 -19.70
C THR A 106 -17.44 -25.78 -20.22
N MET A 107 -17.05 -26.21 -21.42
CA MET A 107 -15.83 -25.76 -22.09
C MET A 107 -15.89 -24.25 -22.38
N ILE A 108 -16.99 -23.78 -22.98
CA ILE A 108 -17.19 -22.35 -23.25
C ILE A 108 -17.19 -21.54 -21.97
N GLY A 109 -17.90 -22.01 -20.93
CA GLY A 109 -17.93 -21.34 -19.62
C GLY A 109 -16.56 -21.26 -18.95
N THR A 110 -15.75 -22.30 -19.03
CA THR A 110 -14.40 -22.32 -18.48
C THR A 110 -13.48 -21.31 -19.21
N ILE A 111 -13.53 -21.32 -20.54
CA ILE A 111 -12.75 -20.39 -21.37
C ILE A 111 -13.17 -18.95 -21.08
N LEU A 112 -14.48 -18.67 -21.03
CA LEU A 112 -15.01 -17.33 -20.77
C LEU A 112 -14.54 -16.79 -19.40
N ILE A 113 -14.63 -17.59 -18.35
CA ILE A 113 -14.21 -17.18 -17.00
C ILE A 113 -12.70 -16.91 -16.96
N LEU A 114 -11.87 -17.78 -17.53
CA LEU A 114 -10.42 -17.57 -17.59
C LEU A 114 -10.05 -16.33 -18.41
N TYR A 115 -10.77 -16.06 -19.50
CA TYR A 115 -10.59 -14.86 -20.30
C TYR A 115 -10.95 -13.58 -19.54
N LEU A 116 -12.08 -13.60 -18.80
CA LEU A 116 -12.48 -12.47 -17.94
C LEU A 116 -11.46 -12.21 -16.84
N LEU A 117 -10.98 -13.27 -16.18
CA LEU A 117 -9.93 -13.15 -15.15
C LEU A 117 -8.63 -12.56 -15.75
N HIS A 118 -8.27 -12.99 -16.96
CA HIS A 118 -7.09 -12.44 -17.64
C HIS A 118 -7.25 -10.93 -17.94
N ILE A 119 -8.44 -10.52 -18.44
CA ILE A 119 -8.73 -9.08 -18.67
C ILE A 119 -8.62 -8.30 -17.36
N LEU A 120 -9.22 -8.79 -16.27
CA LEU A 120 -9.15 -8.12 -14.97
C LEU A 120 -7.71 -7.96 -14.48
N GLN A 121 -6.90 -9.03 -14.59
CA GLN A 121 -5.48 -8.96 -14.22
C GLN A 121 -4.70 -7.98 -15.11
N MET A 122 -5.00 -7.94 -16.40
CA MET A 122 -4.39 -6.99 -17.34
C MET A 122 -4.77 -5.55 -17.01
N GLN A 123 -6.04 -5.28 -16.69
CA GLN A 123 -6.49 -3.94 -16.26
C GLN A 123 -5.77 -3.48 -14.99
N VAL A 124 -5.65 -4.34 -13.98
CA VAL A 124 -4.92 -4.00 -12.74
C VAL A 124 -3.45 -3.69 -13.03
N ARG A 125 -2.79 -4.48 -13.89
CA ARG A 125 -1.40 -4.20 -14.30
C ARG A 125 -1.27 -2.87 -15.03
N LEU A 126 -2.15 -2.62 -16.00
CA LEU A 126 -2.13 -1.37 -16.77
C LEU A 126 -2.37 -0.15 -15.88
N GLN A 127 -3.30 -0.24 -14.92
CA GLN A 127 -3.50 0.83 -13.94
C GLN A 127 -2.25 1.10 -13.11
N ASN A 128 -1.56 0.05 -12.64
CA ASN A 128 -0.31 0.20 -11.90
C ASN A 128 0.81 0.81 -12.76
N GLU A 129 0.91 0.43 -14.03
CA GLU A 129 1.87 1.00 -14.97
C GLU A 129 1.58 2.48 -15.24
N LEU A 130 0.31 2.85 -15.43
CA LEU A 130 -0.10 4.25 -15.58
C LEU A 130 0.23 5.08 -14.34
N MET A 131 -0.12 4.60 -13.14
CA MET A 131 0.22 5.29 -11.89
C MET A 131 1.74 5.48 -11.74
N ASN A 132 2.54 4.48 -12.10
CA ASN A 132 3.99 4.61 -12.08
C ASN A 132 4.49 5.62 -13.11
N ALA A 133 3.94 5.61 -14.34
CA ALA A 133 4.31 6.55 -15.38
C ALA A 133 3.95 8.00 -14.99
N GLU A 134 2.77 8.24 -14.43
CA GLU A 134 2.35 9.53 -13.89
C GLU A 134 3.30 9.99 -12.78
N LYS A 135 3.67 9.09 -11.88
CA LYS A 135 4.64 9.38 -10.82
C LYS A 135 6.00 9.79 -11.38
N PHE A 136 6.52 9.07 -12.39
CA PHE A 136 7.80 9.42 -13.03
C PHE A 136 7.71 10.75 -13.79
N HIS A 137 6.56 11.04 -14.40
CA HIS A 137 6.32 12.34 -15.05
C HIS A 137 6.38 13.48 -14.04
N LEU A 138 5.67 13.35 -12.90
CA LEU A 138 5.71 14.32 -11.81
C LEU A 138 7.14 14.52 -11.27
N ILE A 139 7.90 13.43 -11.06
CA ILE A 139 9.30 13.50 -10.64
C ILE A 139 10.13 14.30 -11.63
N GLY A 140 9.91 14.10 -12.95
CA GLY A 140 10.59 14.84 -14.00
C GLY A 140 10.25 16.34 -14.01
N GLU A 141 8.98 16.69 -13.88
CA GLU A 141 8.52 18.08 -13.78
C GLU A 141 9.08 18.79 -12.53
N MET A 142 9.16 18.04 -11.42
CA MET A 142 9.70 18.55 -10.16
C MET A 142 11.22 18.81 -10.19
N ALA A 143 11.98 18.12 -11.03
CA ALA A 143 13.44 18.20 -11.04
C ALA A 143 13.97 19.64 -11.24
N ALA A 144 13.32 20.43 -12.09
CA ALA A 144 13.69 21.84 -12.31
C ALA A 144 13.44 22.70 -11.06
N SER A 145 12.28 22.56 -10.42
CA SER A 145 11.93 23.30 -9.21
C SER A 145 12.83 22.93 -8.04
N ILE A 146 13.09 21.64 -7.84
CA ILE A 146 13.99 21.14 -6.79
C ILE A 146 15.41 21.65 -7.00
N SER A 147 15.89 21.71 -8.25
CA SER A 147 17.19 22.28 -8.56
C SER A 147 17.28 23.74 -8.12
N HIS A 148 16.20 24.49 -8.29
CA HIS A 148 16.11 25.87 -7.80
C HIS A 148 16.06 25.94 -6.27
N GLU A 149 15.29 25.09 -5.62
CA GLU A 149 15.18 25.05 -4.15
C GLU A 149 16.48 24.62 -3.46
N ILE A 150 17.26 23.72 -4.07
CA ILE A 150 18.61 23.36 -3.59
C ILE A 150 19.60 24.49 -3.86
N ARG A 151 19.54 25.14 -5.03
CA ARG A 151 20.46 26.21 -5.40
C ARG A 151 20.35 27.43 -4.48
N ASN A 152 19.13 27.75 -4.02
CA ASN A 152 18.88 28.91 -3.16
C ASN A 152 19.72 28.88 -1.86
N PRO A 153 19.58 27.88 -0.97
CA PRO A 153 20.38 27.80 0.25
C PRO A 153 21.87 27.63 -0.03
N LEU A 154 22.26 26.91 -1.11
CA LEU A 154 23.67 26.78 -1.48
C LEU A 154 24.27 28.10 -1.95
N THR A 155 23.51 28.95 -2.66
CA THR A 155 23.96 30.28 -3.06
C THR A 155 24.16 31.21 -1.85
N ALA A 156 23.23 31.17 -0.90
CA ALA A 156 23.37 31.89 0.36
C ALA A 156 24.59 31.41 1.15
N THR A 157 24.76 30.09 1.30
CA THR A 157 25.94 29.48 1.93
C THR A 157 27.23 29.98 1.30
N LYS A 158 27.33 29.92 -0.04
CA LYS A 158 28.52 30.43 -0.77
C LYS A 158 28.79 31.90 -0.48
N GLY A 159 27.74 32.71 -0.45
CA GLY A 159 27.88 34.16 -0.12
C GLY A 159 28.44 34.39 1.28
N PHE A 160 27.93 33.68 2.31
CA PHE A 160 28.44 33.81 3.67
C PHE A 160 29.87 33.27 3.83
N LEU A 161 30.21 32.18 3.14
CA LEU A 161 31.59 31.67 3.10
C LEU A 161 32.55 32.67 2.42
N GLN A 162 32.09 33.39 1.39
CA GLN A 162 32.90 34.47 0.77
C GLN A 162 33.12 35.66 1.73
N LEU A 163 32.10 36.03 2.52
CA LEU A 163 32.23 37.06 3.55
C LEU A 163 33.25 36.65 4.64
N LEU A 164 33.34 35.38 4.98
CA LEU A 164 34.34 34.84 5.93
C LEU A 164 35.78 34.96 5.43
N GLN A 165 36.02 35.15 4.13
CA GLN A 165 37.36 35.35 3.57
C GLN A 165 37.84 36.83 3.75
N SER A 166 36.98 37.71 4.24
CA SER A 166 37.32 39.11 4.49
C SER A 166 38.07 39.23 5.82
N ASP A 167 39.19 39.91 5.81
CA ASP A 167 40.03 40.18 7.00
C ASP A 167 39.33 41.11 8.03
N THR A 168 38.23 41.76 7.64
CA THR A 168 37.49 42.74 8.47
C THR A 168 36.38 42.13 9.32
N CYS A 169 36.19 40.79 9.27
CA CYS A 169 35.08 40.10 9.93
C CYS A 169 35.38 39.96 11.45
N SER A 170 34.48 40.46 12.30
CA SER A 170 34.55 40.28 13.74
C SER A 170 34.28 38.82 14.13
N GLU A 171 34.75 38.37 15.29
CA GLU A 171 34.55 37.00 15.80
C GLU A 171 33.08 36.64 15.93
N LYS A 172 32.22 37.61 16.28
CA LYS A 172 30.76 37.41 16.38
C LYS A 172 30.13 37.23 14.99
N GLU A 173 30.53 38.01 14.02
CA GLU A 173 30.06 37.86 12.64
C GLU A 173 30.56 36.55 12.00
N ARG A 174 31.81 36.19 12.30
CA ARG A 174 32.39 34.91 11.84
C ARG A 174 31.55 33.75 12.30
N LYS A 175 31.20 33.69 13.58
CA LYS A 175 30.34 32.63 14.13
C LYS A 175 28.95 32.61 13.48
N LEU A 176 28.33 33.80 13.33
CA LEU A 176 27.02 33.94 12.68
C LEU A 176 27.05 33.45 11.23
N TYR A 177 28.07 33.79 10.45
CA TYR A 177 28.18 33.40 9.04
C TYR A 177 28.41 31.90 8.90
N ILE A 178 29.17 31.27 9.82
CA ILE A 178 29.36 29.83 9.87
C ILE A 178 28.01 29.13 10.18
N ASP A 179 27.26 29.60 11.17
CA ASP A 179 25.97 29.02 11.54
C ASP A 179 24.97 29.14 10.39
N ILE A 180 24.92 30.27 9.67
CA ILE A 180 24.06 30.45 8.50
C ILE A 180 24.49 29.51 7.35
N ALA A 181 25.79 29.33 7.14
CA ALA A 181 26.31 28.46 6.10
C ALA A 181 25.97 26.97 6.38
N ILE A 182 26.12 26.53 7.63
CA ILE A 182 25.74 25.17 8.08
C ILE A 182 24.26 24.95 7.87
N ASN A 183 23.42 25.87 8.34
CA ASN A 183 21.96 25.78 8.17
C ASN A 183 21.54 25.72 6.68
N GLY A 184 22.24 26.45 5.80
CA GLY A 184 22.00 26.41 4.36
C GLY A 184 22.31 25.03 3.76
N ILE A 185 23.40 24.38 4.18
CA ILE A 185 23.73 23.01 3.76
C ILE A 185 22.68 22.01 4.24
N GLU A 186 22.27 22.12 5.52
CA GLU A 186 21.25 21.23 6.10
C GLU A 186 19.90 21.39 5.37
N GLN A 187 19.51 22.60 5.03
CA GLN A 187 18.30 22.86 4.26
C GLN A 187 18.36 22.23 2.86
N ALA A 188 19.49 22.36 2.15
CA ALA A 188 19.68 21.72 0.85
C ALA A 188 19.61 20.19 0.93
N ASN A 189 20.23 19.60 1.97
CA ASN A 189 20.16 18.15 2.23
C ASN A 189 18.74 17.68 2.56
N HIS A 190 17.97 18.48 3.29
CA HIS A 190 16.56 18.18 3.57
C HIS A 190 15.72 18.10 2.30
N VAL A 191 15.82 19.10 1.42
CA VAL A 191 15.12 19.12 0.13
C VAL A 191 15.49 17.90 -0.71
N LEU A 192 16.78 17.55 -0.78
CA LEU A 192 17.26 16.39 -1.52
C LEU A 192 16.71 15.09 -0.95
N THR A 193 16.73 14.92 0.38
CA THR A 193 16.24 13.73 1.07
C THR A 193 14.73 13.55 0.87
N ASP A 194 13.96 14.62 0.98
CA ASP A 194 12.53 14.62 0.75
C ASP A 194 12.20 14.20 -0.69
N TYR A 195 12.91 14.74 -1.68
CA TYR A 195 12.75 14.36 -3.07
C TYR A 195 13.07 12.90 -3.34
N LEU A 196 14.20 12.40 -2.83
CA LEU A 196 14.61 11.01 -3.01
C LEU A 196 13.62 10.04 -2.34
N THR A 197 13.09 10.40 -1.16
CA THR A 197 12.08 9.61 -0.46
C THR A 197 10.76 9.57 -1.23
N PHE A 198 10.34 10.68 -1.83
CA PHE A 198 9.17 10.70 -2.70
C PHE A 198 9.38 9.90 -3.99
N ALA A 199 10.55 10.07 -4.63
CA ALA A 199 10.88 9.36 -5.87
C ALA A 199 10.92 7.84 -5.67
N LYS A 200 11.48 7.38 -4.54
CA LYS A 200 11.61 5.97 -4.20
C LYS A 200 11.10 5.69 -2.78
N PRO A 201 9.79 5.64 -2.55
CA PRO A 201 9.22 5.40 -1.22
C PRO A 201 9.35 3.94 -0.76
N SER A 202 9.92 3.05 -1.61
CA SER A 202 10.07 1.63 -1.28
C SER A 202 10.80 1.43 0.04
N ILE A 203 10.24 0.58 0.90
CA ILE A 203 10.86 0.14 2.14
C ILE A 203 11.96 -0.86 1.76
N GLU A 204 13.22 -0.44 1.90
CA GLU A 204 14.38 -1.29 1.54
C GLU A 204 14.79 -2.21 2.71
N LYS A 205 14.57 -1.77 3.93
CA LYS A 205 14.90 -2.49 5.15
C LYS A 205 13.67 -2.57 6.05
N GLU A 206 12.73 -3.42 5.65
CA GLU A 206 11.56 -3.67 6.48
C GLU A 206 11.97 -4.33 7.81
N GLN A 207 11.56 -3.76 8.90
CA GLN A 207 11.81 -4.26 10.24
C GLN A 207 10.56 -4.09 11.11
N LYS A 208 10.54 -4.84 12.21
CA LYS A 208 9.49 -4.72 13.22
C LYS A 208 9.78 -3.49 14.07
N LEU A 209 8.91 -2.49 14.00
CA LEU A 209 9.02 -1.23 14.73
C LEU A 209 8.04 -1.19 15.90
N GLN A 210 8.50 -0.81 17.07
CA GLN A 210 7.62 -0.50 18.20
C GLN A 210 7.13 0.95 18.06
N VAL A 211 5.83 1.12 17.80
CA VAL A 211 5.25 2.44 17.44
C VAL A 211 5.52 3.48 18.53
N GLU A 212 5.37 3.13 19.80
CA GLU A 212 5.60 4.06 20.89
C GLU A 212 7.06 4.50 21.02
N GLU A 213 8.01 3.58 20.83
CA GLU A 213 9.44 3.89 20.88
C GLU A 213 9.85 4.87 19.80
N GLU A 214 9.39 4.65 18.55
CA GLU A 214 9.67 5.56 17.44
C GLU A 214 8.96 6.92 17.62
N LEU A 215 7.74 6.92 18.17
CA LEU A 215 7.03 8.14 18.49
C LEU A 215 7.79 8.97 19.53
N LEU A 216 8.23 8.36 20.64
CA LEU A 216 9.00 9.03 21.67
C LEU A 216 10.34 9.55 21.16
N HIS A 217 10.99 8.79 20.26
CA HIS A 217 12.21 9.25 19.61
C HIS A 217 11.96 10.50 18.75
N ALA A 218 10.94 10.50 17.90
CA ALA A 218 10.59 11.66 17.09
C ALA A 218 10.19 12.88 17.97
N LEU A 219 9.47 12.64 19.08
CA LEU A 219 9.13 13.69 20.03
C LEU A 219 10.36 14.31 20.68
N SER A 220 11.36 13.50 21.05
CA SER A 220 12.61 14.03 21.61
C SER A 220 13.36 14.97 20.68
N LEU A 221 13.31 14.69 19.37
CA LEU A 221 13.94 15.51 18.34
C LEU A 221 13.20 16.84 18.07
N ILE A 222 11.86 16.83 18.18
CA ILE A 222 11.04 18.02 17.87
C ILE A 222 10.81 18.92 19.08
N THR A 223 11.00 18.42 20.30
CA THR A 223 10.77 19.16 21.56
C THR A 223 11.50 20.51 21.62
N PRO A 224 12.78 20.65 21.22
CA PRO A 224 13.43 21.97 21.19
C PRO A 224 12.71 22.98 20.32
N LEU A 225 12.23 22.57 19.15
CA LEU A 225 11.48 23.44 18.23
C LEU A 225 10.12 23.81 18.83
N ALA A 226 9.41 22.86 19.43
CA ALA A 226 8.13 23.10 20.10
C ALA A 226 8.28 24.14 21.24
N ASN A 227 9.33 23.99 22.06
CA ASN A 227 9.62 24.94 23.16
C ASN A 227 9.87 26.35 22.64
N LEU A 228 10.66 26.48 21.55
CA LEU A 228 10.92 27.78 20.93
C LEU A 228 9.64 28.45 20.39
N ALA A 229 8.68 27.65 19.92
CA ALA A 229 7.38 28.10 19.44
C ALA A 229 6.31 28.22 20.53
N ASN A 230 6.64 28.02 21.80
CA ASN A 230 5.69 27.97 22.92
C ASN A 230 4.57 26.93 22.73
N VAL A 231 4.87 25.79 22.11
CA VAL A 231 3.94 24.69 21.90
C VAL A 231 4.15 23.63 22.95
N ARG A 232 3.07 23.25 23.67
CA ARG A 232 3.08 22.18 24.66
C ARG A 232 2.80 20.85 24.01
N ILE A 233 3.65 19.86 24.25
CA ILE A 233 3.47 18.50 23.76
C ILE A 233 2.77 17.66 24.83
N ASN A 234 1.60 17.13 24.53
CA ASN A 234 0.78 16.29 25.42
C ASN A 234 0.68 14.87 24.83
N TYR A 235 1.42 13.93 25.39
CA TYR A 235 1.35 12.52 25.02
C TYR A 235 0.98 11.66 26.22
N ILE A 236 -0.08 10.84 26.08
CA ILE A 236 -0.50 9.87 27.10
C ILE A 236 0.12 8.52 26.75
N LYS A 237 1.09 8.12 27.57
CA LYS A 237 1.80 6.85 27.40
C LYS A 237 0.85 5.66 27.53
N GLN A 238 0.97 4.71 26.60
CA GLN A 238 0.24 3.44 26.62
C GLN A 238 1.02 2.38 27.42
N SER A 239 0.28 1.48 28.08
CA SER A 239 0.90 0.37 28.84
C SER A 239 1.27 -0.82 27.97
N THR A 240 0.77 -0.89 26.75
CA THR A 240 0.94 -2.03 25.84
C THR A 240 1.77 -1.64 24.63
N SER A 241 2.75 -2.47 24.27
CA SER A 241 3.59 -2.27 23.09
C SER A 241 2.91 -2.79 21.84
N PHE A 242 2.86 -1.97 20.80
CA PHE A 242 2.31 -2.28 19.48
C PHE A 242 3.42 -2.25 18.43
N PHE A 243 3.37 -3.20 17.48
CA PHE A 243 4.40 -3.35 16.47
C PHE A 243 3.80 -3.24 15.05
N ILE A 244 4.51 -2.53 14.18
CA ILE A 244 4.19 -2.38 12.77
C ILE A 244 5.40 -2.78 11.91
N ALA A 245 5.16 -3.10 10.63
CA ALA A 245 6.21 -3.29 9.64
C ALA A 245 6.61 -1.93 9.05
N GLY A 246 7.90 -1.69 8.90
CA GLY A 246 8.35 -0.45 8.27
C GLY A 246 9.85 -0.23 8.35
N GLU A 247 10.29 0.92 7.90
CA GLU A 247 11.68 1.39 7.98
C GLU A 247 11.76 2.54 8.97
N LYS A 248 12.58 2.36 10.02
CA LYS A 248 12.72 3.31 11.14
C LYS A 248 12.97 4.76 10.68
N GLN A 249 13.92 4.94 9.75
CA GLN A 249 14.30 6.28 9.29
C GLN A 249 13.14 6.98 8.57
N LYS A 250 12.38 6.25 7.73
CA LYS A 250 11.24 6.80 7.00
C LYS A 250 10.06 7.14 7.90
N LEU A 251 9.76 6.27 8.89
CA LEU A 251 8.73 6.56 9.87
C LEU A 251 9.07 7.81 10.67
N ASN A 252 10.32 7.93 11.14
CA ASN A 252 10.78 9.13 11.87
C ASN A 252 10.69 10.39 11.00
N GLN A 253 11.13 10.34 9.75
CA GLN A 253 10.99 11.47 8.81
C GLN A 253 9.51 11.87 8.63
N CYS A 254 8.62 10.88 8.48
CA CYS A 254 7.18 11.11 8.38
C CYS A 254 6.63 11.83 9.62
N LEU A 255 6.94 11.34 10.82
CA LEU A 255 6.48 11.93 12.07
C LEU A 255 7.03 13.35 12.26
N LEU A 256 8.33 13.58 12.00
CA LEU A 256 8.94 14.90 12.09
C LEU A 256 8.32 15.90 11.12
N ASN A 257 8.01 15.50 9.89
CA ASN A 257 7.33 16.37 8.92
C ASN A 257 5.92 16.76 9.41
N ILE A 258 5.17 15.84 9.98
CA ILE A 258 3.85 16.16 10.55
C ILE A 258 3.99 17.10 11.77
N PHE A 259 4.87 16.77 12.74
CA PHE A 259 5.06 17.57 13.94
C PHE A 259 5.51 18.98 13.61
N LYS A 260 6.46 19.14 12.68
CA LYS A 260 6.90 20.44 12.20
C LYS A 260 5.75 21.24 11.60
N ASN A 261 4.91 20.62 10.78
CA ASN A 261 3.74 21.28 10.22
C ASN A 261 2.74 21.73 11.30
N CYS A 262 2.48 20.89 12.32
CA CYS A 262 1.62 21.25 13.44
C CYS A 262 2.19 22.45 14.24
N ILE A 263 3.50 22.43 14.56
CA ILE A 263 4.13 23.53 15.31
C ILE A 263 4.08 24.83 14.52
N GLU A 264 4.39 24.78 13.22
CA GLU A 264 4.34 25.97 12.34
C GLU A 264 2.91 26.49 12.12
N ALA A 265 1.87 25.66 12.31
CA ALA A 265 0.47 26.09 12.30
C ALA A 265 0.05 26.80 13.59
N MET A 266 0.90 26.83 14.61
CA MET A 266 0.65 27.45 15.92
C MET A 266 1.63 28.63 16.20
N PRO A 267 1.62 29.71 15.42
CA PRO A 267 2.59 30.81 15.54
C PRO A 267 2.54 31.57 16.87
N THR A 268 1.44 31.49 17.61
CA THR A 268 1.25 32.10 18.94
C THR A 268 1.37 31.09 20.09
N GLY A 269 1.89 29.88 19.79
CA GLY A 269 1.87 28.77 20.73
C GLY A 269 0.56 27.98 20.68
N GLY A 270 0.51 26.88 21.44
CA GLY A 270 -0.65 26.00 21.49
C GLY A 270 -0.34 24.64 22.06
N ASP A 271 -1.19 23.65 21.75
CA ASP A 271 -1.06 22.28 22.22
C ASP A 271 -0.94 21.31 21.04
N LEU A 272 0.08 20.46 21.09
CA LEU A 272 0.24 19.28 20.23
C LEU A 272 -0.11 18.03 21.03
N ILE A 273 -1.25 17.42 20.70
CA ILE A 273 -1.83 16.30 21.45
C ILE A 273 -1.68 15.03 20.64
N LEU A 274 -1.06 14.00 21.26
CA LEU A 274 -0.85 12.71 20.61
C LEU A 274 -1.57 11.61 21.39
N THR A 275 -2.28 10.75 20.65
CA THR A 275 -3.01 9.62 21.23
C THR A 275 -2.84 8.38 20.35
N LEU A 276 -2.43 7.28 20.95
CA LEU A 276 -2.40 5.96 20.33
C LEU A 276 -3.67 5.20 20.68
N VAL A 277 -4.39 4.69 19.70
CA VAL A 277 -5.61 3.89 19.89
C VAL A 277 -5.44 2.57 19.15
N PRO A 278 -5.30 1.43 19.86
CA PRO A 278 -5.24 0.13 19.23
C PRO A 278 -6.63 -0.33 18.80
N ASP A 279 -6.71 -0.96 17.63
CA ASP A 279 -7.82 -1.74 17.14
C ASP A 279 -7.36 -3.20 16.94
N HIS A 280 -8.28 -4.15 16.72
CA HIS A 280 -7.97 -5.58 16.60
C HIS A 280 -6.90 -5.91 15.54
N LYS A 281 -6.82 -5.12 14.46
CA LYS A 281 -5.89 -5.35 13.34
C LYS A 281 -4.98 -4.17 13.05
N HIS A 282 -5.24 -3.00 13.61
CA HIS A 282 -4.54 -1.76 13.31
C HIS A 282 -4.18 -1.00 14.57
N ILE A 283 -3.18 -0.14 14.46
CA ILE A 283 -2.91 0.91 15.43
C ILE A 283 -3.20 2.27 14.79
N GLN A 284 -3.90 3.12 15.50
CA GLN A 284 -4.26 4.47 15.10
C GLN A 284 -3.47 5.47 15.94
N LEU A 285 -2.74 6.36 15.27
CA LEU A 285 -2.04 7.48 15.88
C LEU A 285 -2.76 8.78 15.51
N TYR A 286 -3.37 9.41 16.49
CA TYR A 286 -3.94 10.74 16.38
C TYR A 286 -2.89 11.78 16.74
N ILE A 287 -2.65 12.74 15.85
CA ILE A 287 -1.75 13.88 16.05
C ILE A 287 -2.60 15.12 15.83
N LYS A 288 -2.95 15.81 16.92
CA LYS A 288 -3.84 16.99 16.90
C LYS A 288 -3.07 18.24 17.30
N ASP A 289 -3.15 19.28 16.50
CA ASP A 289 -2.72 20.63 16.86
C ASP A 289 -3.95 21.54 17.13
N THR A 290 -3.72 22.64 17.86
CA THR A 290 -4.69 23.70 18.11
C THR A 290 -4.39 24.95 17.28
N GLY A 291 -3.81 24.77 16.10
CA GLY A 291 -3.35 25.84 15.23
C GLY A 291 -4.44 26.50 14.39
N VAL A 292 -4.01 27.18 13.34
CA VAL A 292 -4.91 27.96 12.46
C VAL A 292 -5.88 27.12 11.64
N GLY A 293 -5.64 25.81 11.54
CA GLY A 293 -6.46 24.88 10.76
C GLY A 293 -6.46 25.16 9.25
N MET A 294 -7.22 24.37 8.52
CA MET A 294 -7.32 24.38 7.06
C MET A 294 -8.78 24.36 6.60
N ASP A 295 -9.05 24.98 5.44
CA ASP A 295 -10.32 24.81 4.74
C ASP A 295 -10.32 23.55 3.85
N GLN A 296 -11.47 23.20 3.29
CA GLN A 296 -11.66 21.99 2.49
C GLN A 296 -10.83 22.00 1.19
N GLU A 297 -10.56 23.16 0.59
CA GLU A 297 -9.69 23.26 -0.59
C GLU A 297 -8.22 23.01 -0.24
N GLN A 298 -7.78 23.54 0.90
CA GLN A 298 -6.44 23.32 1.41
C GLN A 298 -6.20 21.84 1.75
N ILE A 299 -7.18 21.18 2.40
CA ILE A 299 -7.12 19.75 2.72
C ILE A 299 -7.02 18.91 1.44
N LYS A 300 -7.82 19.19 0.41
CA LYS A 300 -7.79 18.47 -0.88
C LYS A 300 -6.45 18.61 -1.62
N ARG A 301 -5.78 19.74 -1.44
CA ARG A 301 -4.48 20.02 -2.08
C ARG A 301 -3.30 19.59 -1.23
N LEU A 302 -3.52 19.21 0.02
CA LEU A 302 -2.46 18.80 0.93
C LEU A 302 -1.77 17.53 0.40
N GLY A 303 -0.45 17.57 0.26
CA GLY A 303 0.33 16.50 -0.38
C GLY A 303 0.44 16.61 -1.91
N SER A 304 -0.19 17.61 -2.53
CA SER A 304 0.13 17.96 -3.94
C SER A 304 1.52 18.57 -4.04
N PRO A 305 2.26 18.34 -5.13
CA PRO A 305 3.59 18.89 -5.32
C PRO A 305 3.63 20.42 -5.15
N PHE A 306 4.61 20.90 -4.40
CA PHE A 306 4.85 22.34 -4.15
C PHE A 306 3.67 23.10 -3.53
N TYR A 307 2.65 22.41 -3.10
CA TYR A 307 1.57 23.07 -2.40
C TYR A 307 2.01 23.43 -0.98
N SER A 308 2.18 24.70 -0.75
CA SER A 308 2.48 25.26 0.57
C SER A 308 1.69 26.57 0.73
N THR A 309 1.11 26.75 1.90
CA THR A 309 0.52 28.04 2.31
C THR A 309 1.54 28.96 2.98
N LYS A 310 2.80 28.52 3.07
CA LYS A 310 3.91 29.21 3.75
C LYS A 310 4.87 29.82 2.73
N GLU A 311 5.34 31.03 2.97
CA GLU A 311 6.32 31.72 2.08
C GLU A 311 7.65 30.95 1.92
N LYS A 312 8.05 30.18 2.92
CA LYS A 312 9.32 29.42 2.95
C LYS A 312 9.13 27.90 2.94
N GLY A 313 7.93 27.41 2.66
CA GLY A 313 7.65 25.98 2.64
C GLY A 313 7.91 25.36 1.27
N THR A 314 8.71 24.29 1.18
CA THR A 314 8.99 23.55 -0.06
C THR A 314 7.74 22.84 -0.62
N GLY A 315 6.72 22.59 0.20
CA GLY A 315 5.55 21.80 -0.18
C GLY A 315 5.83 20.29 -0.36
N LEU A 316 7.06 19.83 -0.12
CA LEU A 316 7.46 18.43 -0.29
C LEU A 316 7.18 17.57 0.95
N GLY A 317 7.25 18.14 2.15
CA GLY A 317 7.16 17.37 3.40
C GLY A 317 5.90 16.51 3.52
N MET A 318 4.71 17.05 3.14
CA MET A 318 3.46 16.26 3.17
C MET A 318 3.40 15.20 2.08
N MET A 319 4.00 15.42 0.91
CA MET A 319 4.12 14.38 -0.12
C MET A 319 4.92 13.19 0.39
N VAL A 320 6.03 13.45 1.10
CA VAL A 320 6.85 12.41 1.74
C VAL A 320 6.00 11.64 2.76
N VAL A 321 5.22 12.35 3.59
CA VAL A 321 4.31 11.73 4.57
C VAL A 321 3.36 10.76 3.89
N PHE A 322 2.61 11.19 2.86
CA PHE A 322 1.68 10.31 2.13
C PHE A 322 2.38 9.11 1.50
N SER A 323 3.53 9.33 0.85
CA SER A 323 4.29 8.27 0.19
C SER A 323 4.84 7.23 1.17
N VAL A 324 5.36 7.65 2.32
CA VAL A 324 5.90 6.75 3.34
C VAL A 324 4.79 5.93 4.00
N ILE A 325 3.68 6.59 4.38
CA ILE A 325 2.55 5.89 5.01
C ILE A 325 1.98 4.84 4.06
N GLN A 326 1.81 5.16 2.78
CA GLN A 326 1.36 4.21 1.76
C GLN A 326 2.34 3.05 1.56
N ALA A 327 3.65 3.32 1.57
CA ALA A 327 4.69 2.29 1.45
C ALA A 327 4.74 1.35 2.67
N MET A 328 4.18 1.75 3.81
CA MET A 328 4.01 0.96 5.03
C MET A 328 2.63 0.31 5.15
N ASP A 329 1.88 0.19 4.04
CA ASP A 329 0.49 -0.30 4.01
C ASP A 329 -0.45 0.45 4.98
N GLY A 330 -0.08 1.67 5.35
CA GLY A 330 -0.84 2.55 6.23
C GLY A 330 -1.82 3.45 5.47
N LYS A 331 -2.66 4.13 6.25
CA LYS A 331 -3.61 5.14 5.78
C LYS A 331 -3.45 6.42 6.58
N ILE A 332 -3.63 7.58 5.93
CA ILE A 332 -3.70 8.88 6.58
C ILE A 332 -5.04 9.54 6.26
N ASP A 333 -5.76 9.94 7.29
CA ASP A 333 -6.96 10.75 7.20
C ASP A 333 -6.69 12.09 7.90
N ILE A 334 -7.30 13.19 7.40
CA ILE A 334 -7.03 14.53 7.89
C ILE A 334 -8.37 15.22 8.18
N ILE A 335 -8.51 15.70 9.39
CA ILE A 335 -9.69 16.46 9.85
C ILE A 335 -9.19 17.84 10.29
N SER A 336 -9.70 18.89 9.66
CA SER A 336 -9.27 20.26 9.99
C SER A 336 -10.41 21.25 9.78
N GLU A 337 -10.40 22.29 10.60
CA GLU A 337 -11.33 23.41 10.52
C GLU A 337 -10.57 24.71 10.84
N LYS A 338 -10.77 25.75 10.02
CA LYS A 338 -10.12 27.06 10.21
C LYS A 338 -10.40 27.61 11.62
N GLY A 339 -9.34 28.00 12.32
CA GLY A 339 -9.38 28.54 13.67
C GLY A 339 -9.49 27.51 14.80
N THR A 340 -9.66 26.23 14.47
CA THR A 340 -9.81 25.13 15.47
C THR A 340 -8.56 24.26 15.56
N GLY A 341 -7.83 24.08 14.46
CA GLY A 341 -6.64 23.24 14.35
C GLY A 341 -6.80 22.08 13.38
N THR A 342 -5.83 21.16 13.40
CA THR A 342 -5.79 20.00 12.51
C THR A 342 -5.57 18.72 13.29
N THR A 343 -6.21 17.64 12.86
CA THR A 343 -5.96 16.28 13.36
C THR A 343 -5.53 15.39 12.20
N PHE A 344 -4.33 14.86 12.28
CA PHE A 344 -3.83 13.81 11.41
C PHE A 344 -4.10 12.46 12.07
N LEU A 345 -4.77 11.56 11.37
CA LEU A 345 -5.04 10.19 11.80
C LEU A 345 -4.22 9.23 10.94
N LEU A 346 -3.19 8.65 11.52
CA LEU A 346 -2.36 7.62 10.88
C LEU A 346 -2.84 6.25 11.33
N THR A 347 -3.13 5.37 10.38
CA THR A 347 -3.57 3.99 10.65
C THR A 347 -2.58 3.02 10.04
N PHE A 348 -2.00 2.12 10.85
CA PHE A 348 -1.05 1.10 10.38
C PHE A 348 -1.54 -0.29 10.74
N PRO A 349 -1.30 -1.31 9.89
CA PRO A 349 -1.57 -2.71 10.22
C PRO A 349 -0.64 -3.19 11.34
N LEU A 350 -1.21 -3.91 12.32
CA LEU A 350 -0.43 -4.52 13.40
C LEU A 350 0.23 -5.81 12.93
N ILE A 351 1.50 -5.98 13.29
CA ILE A 351 2.15 -7.29 13.22
C ILE A 351 1.66 -8.11 14.41
N GLN A 352 1.01 -9.25 14.14
CA GLN A 352 0.61 -10.18 15.20
C GLN A 352 1.86 -10.65 15.95
N LYS A 353 1.73 -10.67 17.28
CA LYS A 353 2.77 -11.26 18.16
C LYS A 353 2.83 -12.76 17.84
N THR A 354 3.84 -13.21 17.10
CA THR A 354 4.18 -14.63 16.96
C THR A 354 4.73 -15.14 18.28
#